data_a3e4dd02fb8ba18073c95e1d96e96f70
#
_entry.id   a3e4dd02fb8ba18073c95e1d96e96f70
#
_cell.length_a   1.000
_cell.length_b   1.000
_cell.length_c   1.000
_cell.angle_alpha   90.00
_cell.angle_beta   90.00
_cell.angle_gamma   90.00
#
_symmetry.space_group_name_H-M   'P 1'
#
loop_
_entity.id
_entity.type
_entity.pdbx_description
1 polymer ?
#
loop_
_entity_poly.entity_id
_entity_poly.type
_entity_poly.pdbx_seq_one_letter_code
_entity_poly.pdbx_strand_id
1 'polypeptide(L)' 'LNLPMGTLYTRKKTDRDSFIPVRIEERKVFPIEYHGSAHIQAITSADGFIKIPIGKEMLKAGELIDVRQI' A
#
# COMPACT_ATOMS: atom_id res chain seq x y z
N LEU A 1 8.84 -9.04 3.30
CA LEU A 1 7.75 -9.99 3.18
C LEU A 1 6.99 -9.77 1.88
N ASN A 2 6.94 -10.77 1.01
CA ASN A 2 6.24 -10.67 -0.27
C ASN A 2 4.84 -11.26 -0.15
N LEU A 3 3.83 -10.44 -0.43
CA LEU A 3 2.43 -10.84 -0.37
C LEU A 3 1.70 -10.32 -1.61
N PRO A 4 0.64 -11.02 -2.05
CA PRO A 4 -0.14 -10.55 -3.18
C PRO A 4 -1.04 -9.40 -2.77
N MET A 5 -1.26 -8.47 -3.70
CA MET A 5 -2.26 -7.41 -3.51
C MET A 5 -3.65 -8.03 -3.46
N GLY A 6 -4.44 -7.61 -2.49
CA GLY A 6 -5.83 -8.07 -2.38
C GLY A 6 -6.80 -7.30 -3.25
N THR A 7 -6.36 -6.18 -3.82
CA THR A 7 -7.20 -5.32 -4.64
C THR A 7 -6.34 -4.53 -5.62
N LEU A 8 -6.97 -3.98 -6.62
CA LEU A 8 -6.32 -3.06 -7.55
C LEU A 8 -6.05 -1.73 -6.84
N TYR A 9 -4.83 -1.22 -6.98
CA TYR A 9 -4.46 0.09 -6.46
C TYR A 9 -3.88 0.93 -7.60
N THR A 10 -4.35 2.16 -7.74
CA THR A 10 -3.84 3.10 -8.72
C THR A 10 -3.44 4.40 -8.03
N ARG A 11 -2.46 5.10 -8.59
CA ARG A 11 -2.09 6.42 -8.12
C ARG A 11 -1.96 7.39 -9.30
N LYS A 12 -2.20 8.67 -9.03
CA LYS A 12 -2.19 9.70 -10.08
C LYS A 12 -0.80 10.23 -10.36
N LYS A 13 0.07 10.28 -9.36
CA LYS A 13 1.42 10.83 -9.50
C LYS A 13 2.44 9.71 -9.45
N THR A 14 3.34 9.69 -10.42
CA THR A 14 4.38 8.68 -10.55
C THR A 14 5.78 9.29 -10.56
N ASP A 15 5.90 10.56 -10.18
CA ASP A 15 7.14 11.33 -10.24
C ASP A 15 8.07 11.08 -9.05
N ARG A 16 7.67 10.26 -8.10
CA ARG A 16 8.50 9.92 -6.95
C ARG A 16 8.07 8.61 -6.33
N ASP A 17 8.95 8.03 -5.52
CA ASP A 17 8.62 6.88 -4.70
C ASP A 17 7.59 7.27 -3.64
N SER A 18 6.70 6.35 -3.33
CA SER A 18 5.71 6.55 -2.28
C SER A 18 5.72 5.39 -1.30
N PHE A 19 5.56 5.69 -0.02
CA PHE A 19 5.36 4.69 1.02
C PHE A 19 3.90 4.77 1.46
N ILE A 20 3.20 3.66 1.36
CA ILE A 20 1.75 3.63 1.60
C ILE A 20 1.47 2.66 2.73
N PRO A 21 0.71 3.09 3.77
CA PRO A 21 0.31 2.18 4.83
C PRO A 21 -0.67 1.15 4.28
N VAL A 22 -0.52 -0.10 4.73
CA VAL A 22 -1.36 -1.19 4.26
C VAL A 22 -1.80 -2.06 5.42
N ARG A 23 -2.94 -2.74 5.24
CA ARG A 23 -3.38 -3.81 6.12
C ARG A 23 -3.11 -5.14 5.44
N ILE A 24 -2.85 -6.15 6.26
CA ILE A 24 -2.64 -7.51 5.78
C ILE A 24 -3.80 -8.36 6.32
N GLU A 25 -4.59 -8.92 5.43
CA GLU A 25 -5.71 -9.79 5.77
C GLU A 25 -5.67 -11.03 4.87
N GLU A 26 -5.73 -12.21 5.48
CA GLU A 26 -5.72 -13.47 4.74
C GLU A 26 -4.53 -13.58 3.77
N ARG A 27 -3.37 -13.08 4.20
CA ARG A 27 -2.14 -13.06 3.40
C ARG A 27 -2.23 -12.20 2.13
N LYS A 28 -3.14 -11.22 2.16
CA LYS A 28 -3.29 -10.26 1.07
C LYS A 28 -3.09 -8.85 1.60
N VAL A 29 -2.61 -7.97 0.73
CA VAL A 29 -2.30 -6.60 1.07
C VAL A 29 -3.42 -5.69 0.61
N PHE A 30 -3.90 -4.85 1.53
CA PHE A 30 -4.95 -3.87 1.25
C PHE A 30 -4.45 -2.48 1.62
N PRO A 31 -4.26 -1.57 0.64
CA PRO A 31 -3.86 -0.21 0.95
C PRO A 31 -4.89 0.49 1.83
N ILE A 32 -4.42 1.25 2.80
CA ILE A 32 -5.29 2.02 3.67
C ILE A 32 -5.40 3.42 3.08
N GLU A 33 -6.59 3.81 2.69
CA GLU A 33 -6.86 5.16 2.21
C GLU A 33 -7.16 6.06 3.40
N TYR A 34 -6.66 7.30 3.32
CA TYR A 34 -6.94 8.30 4.32
C TYR A 34 -7.13 9.66 3.66
N HIS A 35 -7.91 10.49 4.31
CA HIS A 35 -8.23 11.82 3.80
C HIS A 35 -8.05 12.84 4.93
N GLY A 36 -7.28 13.87 4.68
CA GLY A 36 -7.09 14.94 5.64
C GLY A 36 -6.52 14.46 6.97
N SER A 37 -7.18 14.84 8.06
CA SER A 37 -6.72 14.54 9.42
C SER A 37 -6.80 13.06 9.79
N ALA A 38 -7.46 12.24 8.97
CA ALA A 38 -7.59 10.81 9.25
C ALA A 38 -6.30 10.01 9.03
N HIS A 39 -5.27 10.61 8.44
CA HIS A 39 -4.09 9.86 8.08
C HIS A 39 -3.30 9.32 9.29
N ILE A 40 -3.38 9.98 10.44
CA ILE A 40 -2.76 9.46 11.67
C ILE A 40 -3.41 8.14 12.07
N GLN A 41 -4.72 8.03 11.95
CA GLN A 41 -5.43 6.79 12.23
C GLN A 41 -5.06 5.69 11.23
N ALA A 42 -4.89 6.04 9.97
CA ALA A 42 -4.45 5.08 8.96
C ALA A 42 -3.09 4.49 9.31
N ILE A 43 -2.14 5.33 9.76
CA ILE A 43 -0.82 4.88 10.16
C ILE A 43 -0.90 3.95 11.38
N THR A 44 -1.71 4.30 12.39
CA THR A 44 -1.82 3.49 13.60
C THR A 44 -2.54 2.16 13.36
N SER A 45 -3.37 2.08 12.32
CA SER A 45 -4.09 0.87 11.95
C SER A 45 -3.33 -0.01 10.95
N ALA A 46 -2.19 0.47 10.47
CA ALA A 46 -1.45 -0.23 9.43
C ALA A 46 -0.69 -1.44 10.00
N ASP A 47 -0.66 -2.52 9.25
CA ASP A 47 0.16 -3.68 9.55
C ASP A 47 1.57 -3.54 8.97
N GLY A 48 1.73 -2.68 7.98
CA GLY A 48 3.01 -2.43 7.35
C GLY A 48 2.91 -1.34 6.30
N PHE A 49 3.99 -1.21 5.53
CA PHE A 49 4.08 -0.23 4.45
C PHE A 49 4.56 -0.91 3.18
N ILE A 50 4.08 -0.44 2.05
CA ILE A 50 4.61 -0.82 0.74
C ILE A 50 5.26 0.39 0.09
N LYS A 51 6.31 0.12 -0.70
CA LYS A 51 6.97 1.15 -1.49
C LYS A 51 6.52 1.01 -2.94
N ILE A 52 6.01 2.10 -3.50
CA ILE A 52 5.67 2.16 -4.90
C ILE A 52 6.74 2.99 -5.60
N PRO A 53 7.56 2.37 -6.48
CA PRO A 53 8.67 3.10 -7.09
C PRO A 53 8.20 4.11 -8.12
N ILE A 54 9.10 5.01 -8.45
CA ILE A 54 8.89 6.03 -9.47
C ILE A 54 8.48 5.37 -10.79
N GLY A 55 7.50 5.94 -11.48
CA GLY A 55 7.02 5.40 -12.75
C GLY A 55 5.95 4.32 -12.63
N LYS A 56 5.74 3.75 -11.44
CA LYS A 56 4.72 2.74 -11.22
C LYS A 56 3.40 3.43 -10.86
N GLU A 57 2.38 3.26 -11.68
CA GLU A 57 1.09 3.91 -11.44
C GLU A 57 0.00 2.95 -10.98
N MET A 58 0.21 1.63 -11.09
CA MET A 58 -0.82 0.66 -10.79
C MET A 58 -0.23 -0.60 -10.18
N LEU A 59 -0.93 -1.15 -9.19
CA LEU A 59 -0.66 -2.45 -8.60
C LEU A 59 -1.92 -3.30 -8.81
N LYS A 60 -1.77 -4.40 -9.54
CA LYS A 60 -2.91 -5.25 -9.88
C LYS A 60 -3.24 -6.20 -8.73
N ALA A 61 -4.50 -6.58 -8.60
CA ALA A 61 -4.90 -7.61 -7.65
C ALA A 61 -4.15 -8.91 -7.96
N GLY A 62 -3.56 -9.51 -6.92
CA GLY A 62 -2.73 -10.71 -7.07
C GLY A 62 -1.27 -10.45 -7.39
N GLU A 63 -0.88 -9.23 -7.68
CA GLU A 63 0.52 -8.88 -7.91
C GLU A 63 1.29 -8.98 -6.60
N LEU A 64 2.45 -9.67 -6.61
CA LEU A 64 3.29 -9.77 -5.42
C LEU A 64 3.98 -8.46 -5.14
N ILE A 65 3.98 -8.06 -3.87
CA ILE A 65 4.59 -6.81 -3.46
C ILE A 65 5.36 -7.02 -2.16
N ASP A 66 6.47 -6.30 -2.02
CA ASP A 66 7.27 -6.35 -0.81
C ASP A 66 6.67 -5.44 0.25
N VAL A 67 6.27 -6.06 1.37
CA VAL A 67 5.66 -5.35 2.51
C VAL A 67 6.68 -5.26 3.63
N ARG A 68 6.88 -4.06 4.13
CA ARG A 68 7.68 -3.85 5.34
C ARG A 68 6.75 -3.76 6.52
N GLN A 69 6.86 -4.73 7.42
CA GLN A 69 6.04 -4.78 8.62
C GLN A 69 6.50 -3.73 9.64
N ILE A 70 5.55 -3.20 10.37
CA ILE A 70 5.81 -2.25 11.45
C ILE A 70 6.33 -3.00 12.67
#